data_9cbdde5d705fbb301a83c2b5f1040529
#
_entry.id   9cbdde5d705fbb301a83c2b5f1040529
#
_cell.length_a   1.000
_cell.length_b   1.000
_cell.length_c   1.000
_cell.angle_alpha   90.00
_cell.angle_beta   90.00
_cell.angle_gamma   90.00
#
_symmetry.space_group_name_H-M   'P 1'
#
loop_
_entity.id
_entity.type
_entity.pdbx_description
1 polymer ?
#
loop_
_entity_poly.entity_id
_entity_poly.type
_entity_poly.pdbx_seq_one_letter_code
_entity_poly.pdbx_strand_id
1 'polypeptide(L)'
;MQQDSTVSAGASLASPVADAQASPVEVAKAPAPSGSGARGEEFRDDLRTPGALNAQARKALSAQELLPFTQLDDVRSLLAMAQTGVLLVVAGALIVGLWGSLWMLAGIVLMGIAQHSLFILSHEAAHYRLLSHRGANEVLGRLIGMSSGVSMCTYRVTHRLHHNNLYGSEDPDTAIHGGYPRGRAYLLRKLAQDIVGWNAWKTYAYFFGAPAINEDTQRAIRPLDDTSPQLRKAARQDRYWVVGAHIAMPLLAYALAGWHGLVVYLVVWIVPLMTTLQPILRLRAVCEHGAVSDLSSPLTAARSNRTFGNWPNRVLGAVLFPHHVNYHLEHHLYPAVPHYHLPALHRALQARGVLEGAEVRDIPETLRMVFAPRKPKVAAGAAHV
;
A
#
# COMPACT_ATOMS: atom_id res chain seq x y z
N MET A 1 69.81 -21.89 25.39
CA MET A 1 69.12 -22.93 26.16
C MET A 1 67.66 -22.81 25.73
N GLN A 2 67.31 -23.59 24.77
CA GLN A 2 66.62 -24.89 24.83
C GLN A 2 65.26 -24.73 25.48
N GLN A 3 64.28 -24.88 24.64
CA GLN A 3 63.44 -26.04 24.31
C GLN A 3 62.08 -25.86 25.07
N ASP A 4 60.92 -26.24 24.68
CA ASP A 4 60.39 -26.97 23.53
C ASP A 4 58.84 -26.81 23.54
N SER A 5 58.28 -26.81 22.38
CA SER A 5 57.07 -27.45 21.91
C SER A 5 55.93 -27.80 22.90
N THR A 6 54.68 -27.47 22.59
CA THR A 6 53.74 -28.45 22.01
C THR A 6 52.42 -27.80 21.59
N VAL A 7 52.06 -28.10 20.39
CA VAL A 7 50.80 -28.19 19.66
C VAL A 7 49.63 -28.72 20.48
N SER A 8 48.45 -28.08 20.34
CA SER A 8 47.13 -28.74 20.33
C SER A 8 46.10 -27.80 19.77
N ALA A 9 45.75 -27.95 18.54
CA ALA A 9 44.57 -28.61 18.00
C ALA A 9 43.26 -27.88 18.27
N GLY A 10 42.71 -27.40 17.18
CA GLY A 10 41.45 -26.71 16.96
C GLY A 10 40.22 -27.46 17.43
N ALA A 11 39.20 -26.65 17.64
CA ALA A 11 37.81 -27.10 17.61
C ALA A 11 36.99 -26.10 16.79
N SER A 12 36.83 -26.43 15.52
CA SER A 12 35.82 -25.87 14.65
C SER A 12 34.45 -26.34 15.13
N LEU A 13 33.64 -25.45 15.63
CA LEU A 13 32.20 -25.69 15.86
C LEU A 13 31.44 -25.28 14.59
N ALA A 14 31.37 -26.17 13.62
CA ALA A 14 30.38 -26.14 12.56
C ALA A 14 29.09 -26.75 13.10
N SER A 15 28.05 -25.92 13.22
CA SER A 15 26.69 -26.41 13.45
C SER A 15 26.11 -26.91 12.12
N PRO A 16 25.47 -28.08 12.10
CA PRO A 16 24.84 -28.60 10.89
C PRO A 16 23.55 -27.87 10.60
N VAL A 17 23.46 -27.30 9.40
CA VAL A 17 22.21 -26.90 8.78
C VAL A 17 21.44 -28.15 8.43
N ALA A 18 20.35 -28.43 9.13
CA ALA A 18 19.45 -29.51 8.80
C ALA A 18 18.67 -29.13 7.53
N ASP A 19 18.94 -29.79 6.45
CA ASP A 19 18.10 -29.83 5.24
C ASP A 19 16.76 -30.47 5.59
N ALA A 20 15.73 -29.68 5.75
CA ALA A 20 14.35 -30.16 5.79
C ALA A 20 13.88 -30.39 4.34
N GLN A 21 14.12 -31.59 3.84
CA GLN A 21 13.47 -32.07 2.62
C GLN A 21 11.97 -32.16 2.88
N ALA A 22 11.20 -31.31 2.19
CA ALA A 22 9.74 -31.38 2.14
C ALA A 22 9.35 -32.62 1.32
N SER A 23 8.69 -33.57 1.96
CA SER A 23 8.06 -34.72 1.31
C SER A 23 6.96 -34.24 0.35
N PRO A 24 6.81 -34.85 -0.84
CA PRO A 24 5.74 -34.49 -1.77
C PRO A 24 4.40 -34.93 -1.18
N VAL A 25 3.46 -33.99 -1.08
CA VAL A 25 2.05 -34.27 -0.77
C VAL A 25 1.46 -34.98 -1.97
N GLU A 26 1.06 -36.23 -1.76
CA GLU A 26 0.35 -37.07 -2.72
C GLU A 26 -1.04 -36.48 -2.97
N VAL A 27 -1.24 -35.85 -4.15
CA VAL A 27 -2.54 -35.31 -4.58
C VAL A 27 -3.39 -36.49 -5.04
N ALA A 28 -4.40 -36.81 -4.28
CA ALA A 28 -5.39 -37.82 -4.63
C ALA A 28 -6.02 -37.51 -6.00
N LYS A 29 -5.90 -38.47 -6.91
CA LYS A 29 -6.41 -38.42 -8.28
C LYS A 29 -7.93 -38.51 -8.25
N ALA A 30 -8.63 -37.43 -8.62
CA ALA A 30 -10.08 -37.44 -8.82
C ALA A 30 -10.49 -38.36 -9.99
N PRO A 31 -11.64 -39.02 -9.90
CA PRO A 31 -12.12 -39.94 -10.96
C PRO A 31 -12.49 -39.16 -12.23
N ALA A 32 -12.15 -39.71 -13.37
CA ALA A 32 -12.45 -39.15 -14.69
C ALA A 32 -13.96 -39.11 -14.94
N PRO A 33 -14.54 -38.01 -15.44
CA PRO A 33 -15.94 -37.96 -15.87
C PRO A 33 -16.08 -38.57 -17.25
N SER A 34 -16.98 -39.55 -17.36
CA SER A 34 -17.46 -40.11 -18.61
C SER A 34 -18.59 -39.23 -19.18
N GLY A 35 -18.45 -38.69 -20.39
CA GLY A 35 -19.50 -37.92 -21.05
C GLY A 35 -18.97 -37.10 -22.22
N SER A 36 -19.14 -37.60 -23.43
CA SER A 36 -18.85 -36.91 -24.68
C SER A 36 -20.03 -36.01 -25.06
N GLY A 37 -19.80 -34.70 -25.26
CA GLY A 37 -20.75 -33.88 -26.00
C GLY A 37 -20.84 -32.39 -25.66
N ALA A 38 -20.36 -31.94 -24.50
CA ALA A 38 -20.55 -30.53 -24.09
C ALA A 38 -19.21 -29.75 -23.79
N ARG A 39 -18.09 -30.23 -24.29
CA ARG A 39 -16.77 -29.69 -23.91
C ARG A 39 -16.33 -28.40 -24.63
N GLY A 40 -17.09 -27.95 -25.61
CA GLY A 40 -16.71 -26.80 -26.44
C GLY A 40 -17.14 -25.44 -25.87
N GLU A 41 -18.25 -25.39 -25.12
CA GLU A 41 -18.81 -24.15 -24.58
C GLU A 41 -18.39 -23.90 -23.12
N GLU A 42 -18.31 -24.97 -22.31
CA GLU A 42 -17.83 -24.90 -20.93
C GLU A 42 -16.38 -24.43 -20.83
N PHE A 43 -15.51 -24.80 -21.77
CA PHE A 43 -14.09 -24.35 -21.82
C PHE A 43 -13.94 -22.88 -22.21
N ARG A 44 -14.94 -22.28 -22.86
CA ARG A 44 -14.93 -20.82 -23.15
C ARG A 44 -15.41 -19.98 -21.98
N ASP A 45 -16.27 -20.47 -21.11
CA ASP A 45 -16.73 -19.79 -19.91
C ASP A 45 -15.66 -19.78 -18.80
N ASP A 46 -14.87 -20.86 -18.69
CA ASP A 46 -13.73 -20.90 -17.74
C ASP A 46 -12.64 -19.87 -18.05
N LEU A 47 -12.48 -19.48 -19.32
CA LEU A 47 -11.56 -18.40 -19.72
C LEU A 47 -12.04 -17.00 -19.34
N ARG A 48 -13.31 -16.85 -18.94
CA ARG A 48 -13.92 -15.59 -18.49
C ARG A 48 -14.02 -15.48 -16.98
N THR A 49 -13.59 -16.50 -16.23
CA THR A 49 -13.56 -16.40 -14.77
C THR A 49 -12.54 -15.36 -14.33
N PRO A 50 -12.82 -14.60 -13.26
CA PRO A 50 -11.91 -13.57 -12.72
C PRO A 50 -10.49 -14.11 -12.52
N GLY A 51 -10.37 -15.35 -12.06
CA GLY A 51 -9.07 -16.00 -11.85
C GLY A 51 -8.28 -16.24 -13.14
N ALA A 52 -8.95 -16.60 -14.24
CA ALA A 52 -8.30 -16.84 -15.53
C ALA A 52 -7.80 -15.55 -16.16
N LEU A 53 -8.59 -14.47 -16.12
CA LEU A 53 -8.18 -13.14 -16.60
C LEU A 53 -7.00 -12.59 -15.80
N ASN A 54 -6.99 -12.77 -14.48
CA ASN A 54 -5.87 -12.42 -13.62
C ASN A 54 -4.60 -13.21 -13.98
N ALA A 55 -4.73 -14.52 -14.20
CA ALA A 55 -3.62 -15.37 -14.58
C ALA A 55 -3.05 -14.98 -15.95
N GLN A 56 -3.91 -14.62 -16.90
CA GLN A 56 -3.51 -14.19 -18.23
C GLN A 56 -2.81 -12.81 -18.19
N ALA A 57 -3.35 -11.84 -17.46
CA ALA A 57 -2.74 -10.53 -17.30
C ALA A 57 -1.35 -10.61 -16.63
N ARG A 58 -1.21 -11.45 -15.60
CA ARG A 58 0.07 -11.70 -14.91
C ARG A 58 1.09 -12.47 -15.75
N LYS A 59 0.65 -13.18 -16.78
CA LYS A 59 1.51 -13.91 -17.73
C LYS A 59 1.86 -13.08 -18.97
N ALA A 60 1.40 -11.84 -19.05
CA ALA A 60 1.65 -10.95 -20.19
C ALA A 60 3.14 -10.67 -20.44
N LEU A 61 3.93 -10.73 -19.38
CA LEU A 61 5.40 -10.67 -19.43
C LEU A 61 5.98 -12.01 -18.93
N SER A 62 6.92 -12.58 -19.68
CA SER A 62 7.71 -13.70 -19.22
C SER A 62 8.63 -13.28 -18.06
N ALA A 63 9.14 -14.24 -17.29
CA ALA A 63 10.07 -13.96 -16.20
C ALA A 63 11.33 -13.22 -16.68
N GLN A 64 11.83 -13.53 -17.87
CA GLN A 64 13.00 -12.86 -18.47
C GLN A 64 12.70 -11.42 -18.83
N GLU A 65 11.52 -11.13 -19.38
CA GLU A 65 11.09 -9.77 -19.73
C GLU A 65 10.77 -8.93 -18.49
N LEU A 66 10.33 -9.56 -17.40
CA LEU A 66 10.04 -8.89 -16.13
C LEU A 66 11.31 -8.57 -15.33
N LEU A 67 12.38 -9.34 -15.50
CA LEU A 67 13.61 -9.23 -14.73
C LEU A 67 14.19 -7.80 -14.67
N PRO A 68 14.31 -7.04 -15.79
CA PRO A 68 14.83 -5.68 -15.74
C PRO A 68 13.98 -4.71 -14.90
N PHE A 69 12.67 -4.94 -14.82
CA PHE A 69 11.76 -4.10 -14.03
C PHE A 69 11.78 -4.44 -12.54
N THR A 70 12.22 -5.64 -12.15
CA THR A 70 12.27 -6.06 -10.74
C THR A 70 13.61 -5.80 -10.07
N GLN A 71 14.62 -5.37 -10.82
CA GLN A 71 15.93 -5.03 -10.26
C GLN A 71 15.82 -3.81 -9.36
N LEU A 72 16.48 -3.88 -8.19
CA LEU A 72 16.50 -2.79 -7.24
C LEU A 72 17.69 -1.86 -7.52
N ASP A 73 17.42 -0.56 -7.47
CA ASP A 73 18.39 0.52 -7.62
C ASP A 73 18.33 1.39 -6.34
N ASP A 74 19.29 1.16 -5.46
CA ASP A 74 19.35 1.85 -4.17
C ASP A 74 19.57 3.37 -4.34
N VAL A 75 20.24 3.81 -5.42
CA VAL A 75 20.44 5.24 -5.70
C VAL A 75 19.10 5.92 -5.96
N ARG A 76 18.24 5.32 -6.79
CA ARG A 76 16.89 5.87 -7.05
C ARG A 76 16.03 5.89 -5.80
N SER A 77 16.12 4.86 -4.97
CA SER A 77 15.42 4.82 -3.68
C SER A 77 15.92 5.89 -2.72
N LEU A 78 17.25 6.10 -2.62
CA LEU A 78 17.86 7.14 -1.80
C LEU A 78 17.47 8.54 -2.29
N LEU A 79 17.41 8.76 -3.61
CA LEU A 79 16.93 10.02 -4.19
C LEU A 79 15.45 10.28 -3.86
N ALA A 80 14.59 9.26 -3.92
CA ALA A 80 13.19 9.38 -3.52
C ALA A 80 13.04 9.71 -2.01
N MET A 81 13.84 9.08 -1.17
CA MET A 81 13.89 9.40 0.27
C MET A 81 14.44 10.82 0.50
N ALA A 82 15.49 11.24 -0.19
CA ALA A 82 16.04 12.57 -0.08
C ALA A 82 15.03 13.64 -0.54
N GLN A 83 14.34 13.41 -1.67
CA GLN A 83 13.26 14.29 -2.14
C GLN A 83 12.16 14.45 -1.08
N THR A 84 11.72 13.34 -0.47
CA THR A 84 10.73 13.37 0.62
C THR A 84 11.28 14.11 1.84
N GLY A 85 12.54 13.87 2.20
CA GLY A 85 13.23 14.58 3.31
C GLY A 85 13.29 16.09 3.10
N VAL A 86 13.66 16.52 1.89
CA VAL A 86 13.65 17.95 1.53
C VAL A 86 12.25 18.54 1.65
N LEU A 87 11.23 17.84 1.17
CA LEU A 87 9.83 18.29 1.26
C LEU A 87 9.38 18.44 2.73
N LEU A 88 9.73 17.50 3.60
CA LEU A 88 9.47 17.57 5.05
C LEU A 88 10.15 18.78 5.69
N VAL A 89 11.43 19.02 5.36
CA VAL A 89 12.19 20.16 5.88
C VAL A 89 11.60 21.48 5.42
N VAL A 90 11.28 21.61 4.12
CA VAL A 90 10.65 22.82 3.57
C VAL A 90 9.29 23.07 4.21
N ALA A 91 8.46 22.06 4.36
CA ALA A 91 7.15 22.18 5.01
C ALA A 91 7.29 22.61 6.48
N GLY A 92 8.22 21.98 7.22
CA GLY A 92 8.51 22.37 8.61
C GLY A 92 9.02 23.81 8.72
N ALA A 93 9.94 24.21 7.85
CA ALA A 93 10.48 25.59 7.81
C ALA A 93 9.38 26.62 7.50
N LEU A 94 8.45 26.29 6.58
CA LEU A 94 7.30 27.17 6.29
C LEU A 94 6.36 27.30 7.50
N ILE A 95 6.06 26.20 8.20
CA ILE A 95 5.20 26.25 9.40
C ILE A 95 5.85 27.14 10.48
N VAL A 96 7.13 26.93 10.74
CA VAL A 96 7.85 27.69 11.79
C VAL A 96 8.08 29.14 11.38
N GLY A 97 8.50 29.37 10.12
CA GLY A 97 8.80 30.73 9.63
C GLY A 97 7.55 31.60 9.43
N LEU A 98 6.40 30.99 9.23
CA LEU A 98 5.10 31.68 9.03
C LEU A 98 4.19 31.57 10.26
N TRP A 99 4.76 31.24 11.42
CA TRP A 99 4.03 30.99 12.65
C TRP A 99 3.06 32.12 13.01
N GLY A 100 1.82 31.72 13.32
CA GLY A 100 0.75 32.67 13.68
C GLY A 100 0.09 33.39 12.50
N SER A 101 0.59 33.23 11.27
CA SER A 101 -0.04 33.75 10.06
C SER A 101 -0.98 32.71 9.40
N LEU A 102 -1.91 33.17 8.56
CA LEU A 102 -2.76 32.25 7.75
C LEU A 102 -1.92 31.41 6.78
N TRP A 103 -0.75 31.90 6.35
CA TRP A 103 0.15 31.18 5.44
C TRP A 103 0.78 29.94 6.08
N MET A 104 0.81 29.86 7.43
CA MET A 104 1.20 28.63 8.14
C MET A 104 0.36 27.44 7.70
N LEU A 105 -0.93 27.63 7.34
CA LEU A 105 -1.79 26.56 6.85
C LEU A 105 -1.27 25.94 5.55
N ALA A 106 -0.64 26.72 4.68
CA ALA A 106 0.00 26.18 3.47
C ALA A 106 1.15 25.23 3.83
N GLY A 107 1.94 25.57 4.85
CA GLY A 107 2.98 24.68 5.40
C GLY A 107 2.40 23.39 5.98
N ILE A 108 1.28 23.48 6.72
CA ILE A 108 0.58 22.31 7.28
C ILE A 108 0.06 21.39 6.15
N VAL A 109 -0.52 21.95 5.09
CA VAL A 109 -0.95 21.17 3.92
C VAL A 109 0.25 20.50 3.24
N LEU A 110 1.33 21.25 3.01
CA LEU A 110 2.55 20.72 2.43
C LEU A 110 3.17 19.61 3.28
N MET A 111 3.12 19.72 4.61
CA MET A 111 3.57 18.68 5.54
C MET A 111 2.73 17.42 5.40
N GLY A 112 1.40 17.51 5.26
CA GLY A 112 0.54 16.36 5.01
C GLY A 112 0.87 15.65 3.67
N ILE A 113 1.20 16.42 2.62
CA ILE A 113 1.66 15.88 1.32
C ILE A 113 3.03 15.18 1.49
N ALA A 114 3.95 15.77 2.26
CA ALA A 114 5.25 15.18 2.55
C ALA A 114 5.13 13.89 3.37
N GLN A 115 4.25 13.86 4.37
CA GLN A 115 3.93 12.66 5.16
C GLN A 115 3.27 11.58 4.30
N HIS A 116 2.44 11.95 3.32
CA HIS A 116 1.93 11.00 2.34
C HIS A 116 3.05 10.40 1.48
N SER A 117 4.00 11.20 1.00
CA SER A 117 5.19 10.69 0.29
C SER A 117 5.99 9.71 1.16
N LEU A 118 6.14 10.01 2.44
CA LEU A 118 6.78 9.12 3.42
C LEU A 118 6.01 7.81 3.57
N PHE A 119 4.66 7.87 3.59
CA PHE A 119 3.82 6.68 3.62
C PHE A 119 4.01 5.80 2.38
N ILE A 120 4.19 6.36 1.18
CA ILE A 120 4.47 5.59 -0.03
C ILE A 120 5.84 4.89 0.04
N LEU A 121 6.87 5.54 0.61
CA LEU A 121 8.16 4.87 0.85
C LEU A 121 8.03 3.71 1.85
N SER A 122 7.17 3.86 2.87
CA SER A 122 6.80 2.77 3.79
C SER A 122 6.12 1.61 3.06
N HIS A 123 5.24 1.91 2.10
CA HIS A 123 4.59 0.93 1.24
C HIS A 123 5.62 0.15 0.39
N GLU A 124 6.60 0.82 -0.22
CA GLU A 124 7.70 0.15 -0.95
C GLU A 124 8.50 -0.80 -0.02
N ALA A 125 8.78 -0.34 1.21
CA ALA A 125 9.45 -1.18 2.20
C ALA A 125 8.60 -2.39 2.62
N ALA A 126 7.27 -2.27 2.64
CA ALA A 126 6.37 -3.38 2.94
C ALA A 126 6.46 -4.48 1.87
N HIS A 127 6.69 -4.12 0.60
CA HIS A 127 6.96 -5.04 -0.51
C HIS A 127 8.42 -5.49 -0.61
N TYR A 128 9.31 -5.04 0.28
CA TYR A 128 10.77 -5.25 0.19
C TYR A 128 11.37 -4.66 -1.10
N ARG A 129 10.85 -3.50 -1.52
CA ARG A 129 11.26 -2.83 -2.77
C ARG A 129 11.91 -1.47 -2.54
N LEU A 130 12.04 -1.03 -1.26
CA LEU A 130 12.69 0.23 -0.95
C LEU A 130 14.22 0.14 -1.09
N LEU A 131 14.86 -0.93 -0.59
CA LEU A 131 16.31 -1.13 -0.69
C LEU A 131 16.65 -2.59 -1.04
N SER A 132 17.78 -2.78 -1.72
CA SER A 132 18.29 -4.09 -2.12
C SER A 132 18.72 -4.95 -0.92
N HIS A 133 19.40 -4.35 0.07
CA HIS A 133 19.76 -5.04 1.29
C HIS A 133 18.55 -5.20 2.22
N ARG A 134 18.09 -6.42 2.40
CA ARG A 134 16.86 -6.76 3.14
C ARG A 134 16.82 -6.19 4.56
N GLY A 135 17.95 -6.26 5.29
CA GLY A 135 18.05 -5.71 6.65
C GLY A 135 17.90 -4.19 6.69
N ALA A 136 18.53 -3.47 5.74
CA ALA A 136 18.38 -2.02 5.61
C ALA A 136 16.95 -1.65 5.23
N ASN A 137 16.31 -2.39 4.32
CA ASN A 137 14.90 -2.21 3.97
C ASN A 137 13.98 -2.36 5.20
N GLU A 138 14.21 -3.38 6.05
CA GLU A 138 13.44 -3.58 7.29
C GLU A 138 13.63 -2.43 8.27
N VAL A 139 14.87 -2.02 8.54
CA VAL A 139 15.16 -0.95 9.50
C VAL A 139 14.58 0.38 9.03
N LEU A 140 14.87 0.79 7.80
CA LEU A 140 14.38 2.07 7.27
C LEU A 140 12.86 2.05 7.08
N GLY A 141 12.29 0.96 6.58
CA GLY A 141 10.83 0.83 6.46
C GLY A 141 10.12 0.96 7.79
N ARG A 142 10.65 0.38 8.88
CA ARG A 142 10.11 0.53 10.24
C ARG A 142 10.26 1.94 10.77
N LEU A 143 11.42 2.59 10.58
CA LEU A 143 11.63 3.97 11.01
C LEU A 143 10.66 4.93 10.29
N ILE A 144 10.51 4.77 8.98
CA ILE A 144 9.56 5.55 8.17
C ILE A 144 8.12 5.28 8.63
N GLY A 145 7.73 4.00 8.74
CA GLY A 145 6.39 3.61 9.20
C GLY A 145 6.12 4.13 10.62
N MET A 146 7.07 3.98 11.53
CA MET A 146 6.97 4.43 12.91
C MET A 146 6.74 5.94 13.00
N SER A 147 7.46 6.75 12.20
CA SER A 147 7.27 8.20 12.18
C SER A 147 5.87 8.61 11.70
N SER A 148 5.25 7.80 10.84
CA SER A 148 3.91 8.01 10.28
C SER A 148 2.79 7.32 11.08
N GLY A 149 3.07 6.72 12.23
CA GLY A 149 2.10 6.00 13.05
C GLY A 149 1.71 4.62 12.48
N VAL A 150 2.55 4.02 11.63
CA VAL A 150 2.28 2.74 10.95
C VAL A 150 3.13 1.62 11.53
N SER A 151 2.49 0.56 12.04
CA SER A 151 3.17 -0.71 12.32
C SER A 151 3.48 -1.42 11.03
N MET A 152 4.75 -1.45 10.62
CA MET A 152 5.20 -2.04 9.36
C MET A 152 4.82 -3.52 9.23
N CYS A 153 5.00 -4.30 10.30
CA CYS A 153 4.63 -5.72 10.29
C CYS A 153 3.13 -5.92 10.07
N THR A 154 2.29 -5.13 10.75
CA THR A 154 0.83 -5.18 10.58
C THR A 154 0.44 -4.75 9.17
N TYR A 155 0.97 -3.61 8.71
CA TYR A 155 0.68 -3.08 7.38
C TYR A 155 1.05 -4.07 6.27
N ARG A 156 2.21 -4.72 6.37
CA ARG A 156 2.63 -5.75 5.40
C ARG A 156 1.63 -6.90 5.30
N VAL A 157 1.03 -7.31 6.41
CA VAL A 157 0.02 -8.38 6.42
C VAL A 157 -1.29 -7.89 5.79
N THR A 158 -1.81 -6.74 6.25
CA THR A 158 -3.07 -6.17 5.72
C THR A 158 -2.97 -5.92 4.23
N HIS A 159 -1.88 -5.32 3.80
CA HIS A 159 -1.65 -4.98 2.40
C HIS A 159 -1.47 -6.22 1.50
N ARG A 160 -0.81 -7.28 2.02
CA ARG A 160 -0.74 -8.56 1.30
C ARG A 160 -2.11 -9.24 1.17
N LEU A 161 -2.96 -9.15 2.19
CA LEU A 161 -4.33 -9.65 2.10
C LEU A 161 -5.12 -8.89 1.02
N HIS A 162 -4.99 -7.56 0.97
CA HIS A 162 -5.58 -6.73 -0.07
C HIS A 162 -5.12 -7.14 -1.48
N HIS A 163 -3.81 -7.28 -1.72
CA HIS A 163 -3.27 -7.71 -3.02
C HIS A 163 -3.74 -9.10 -3.45
N ASN A 164 -3.86 -10.02 -2.49
CA ASN A 164 -4.24 -11.40 -2.79
C ASN A 164 -5.77 -11.59 -2.95
N ASN A 165 -6.57 -10.70 -2.34
CA ASN A 165 -8.02 -10.83 -2.26
C ASN A 165 -8.74 -9.57 -2.72
N LEU A 166 -8.18 -8.85 -3.69
CA LEU A 166 -8.75 -7.58 -4.17
C LEU A 166 -10.26 -7.69 -4.42
N TYR A 167 -11.05 -6.91 -3.66
CA TYR A 167 -12.51 -6.96 -3.59
C TYR A 167 -13.11 -8.31 -3.14
N GLY A 168 -12.29 -9.27 -2.74
CA GLY A 168 -12.77 -10.52 -2.17
C GLY A 168 -13.27 -10.39 -0.73
N SER A 169 -13.81 -11.48 -0.18
CA SER A 169 -14.36 -11.52 1.19
C SER A 169 -13.33 -11.21 2.27
N GLU A 170 -12.06 -11.43 1.99
CA GLU A 170 -10.93 -11.21 2.91
C GLU A 170 -10.13 -9.94 2.61
N ASP A 171 -10.62 -9.07 1.71
CA ASP A 171 -9.99 -7.77 1.45
C ASP A 171 -10.33 -6.76 2.54
N PRO A 172 -9.39 -6.34 3.40
CA PRO A 172 -9.64 -5.39 4.46
C PRO A 172 -9.87 -3.96 3.94
N ASP A 173 -9.38 -3.63 2.74
CA ASP A 173 -9.40 -2.28 2.19
C ASP A 173 -10.74 -1.90 1.58
N THR A 174 -11.64 -2.88 1.35
CA THR A 174 -13.03 -2.59 0.97
C THR A 174 -13.75 -1.68 1.96
N ALA A 175 -13.32 -1.66 3.24
CA ALA A 175 -13.80 -0.70 4.24
C ALA A 175 -13.58 0.76 3.83
N ILE A 176 -12.57 1.04 2.99
CA ILE A 176 -12.18 2.38 2.56
C ILE A 176 -12.78 2.69 1.18
N HIS A 177 -12.59 1.80 0.20
CA HIS A 177 -12.90 2.03 -1.20
C HIS A 177 -14.12 1.27 -1.72
N GLY A 178 -14.66 0.31 -0.96
CA GLY A 178 -15.82 -0.49 -1.36
C GLY A 178 -17.10 0.34 -1.48
N GLY A 179 -18.01 -0.14 -2.37
CA GLY A 179 -19.33 0.44 -2.58
C GLY A 179 -19.38 1.83 -3.22
N TYR A 180 -18.26 2.36 -3.73
CA TYR A 180 -18.25 3.61 -4.51
C TYR A 180 -18.82 3.39 -5.92
N PRO A 181 -19.50 4.42 -6.51
CA PRO A 181 -19.77 5.75 -5.98
C PRO A 181 -20.86 5.76 -4.89
N ARG A 182 -20.62 6.53 -3.82
CA ARG A 182 -21.54 6.66 -2.67
C ARG A 182 -22.30 8.00 -2.65
N GLY A 183 -22.10 8.82 -3.67
CA GLY A 183 -22.69 10.14 -3.80
C GLY A 183 -21.82 11.26 -3.21
N ARG A 184 -21.96 12.44 -3.82
CA ARG A 184 -21.15 13.64 -3.50
C ARG A 184 -21.23 14.04 -2.02
N ALA A 185 -22.43 14.08 -1.45
CA ALA A 185 -22.63 14.50 -0.06
C ALA A 185 -21.93 13.56 0.93
N TYR A 186 -21.95 12.24 0.66
CA TYR A 186 -21.24 11.26 1.48
C TYR A 186 -19.74 11.52 1.49
N LEU A 187 -19.11 11.63 0.29
CA LEU A 187 -17.66 11.80 0.20
C LEU A 187 -17.22 13.15 0.77
N LEU A 188 -17.92 14.25 0.47
CA LEU A 188 -17.61 15.57 1.05
C LEU A 188 -17.68 15.57 2.57
N ARG A 189 -18.70 14.93 3.16
CA ARG A 189 -18.79 14.78 4.62
C ARG A 189 -17.60 14.00 5.18
N LYS A 190 -17.19 12.91 4.49
CA LYS A 190 -16.02 12.13 4.93
C LYS A 190 -14.72 12.94 4.86
N LEU A 191 -14.52 13.69 3.79
CA LEU A 191 -13.36 14.57 3.63
C LEU A 191 -13.34 15.68 4.68
N ALA A 192 -14.48 16.28 4.99
CA ALA A 192 -14.59 17.28 6.06
C ALA A 192 -14.24 16.67 7.44
N GLN A 193 -14.75 15.47 7.74
CA GLN A 193 -14.39 14.73 8.95
C GLN A 193 -12.90 14.39 9.01
N ASP A 194 -12.28 14.07 7.88
CA ASP A 194 -10.86 13.77 7.79
C ASP A 194 -10.01 15.03 8.02
N ILE A 195 -10.39 16.17 7.40
CA ILE A 195 -9.69 17.46 7.57
C ILE A 195 -9.66 17.92 9.02
N VAL A 196 -10.73 17.68 9.79
CA VAL A 196 -10.77 18.03 11.22
C VAL A 196 -10.21 16.90 12.13
N GLY A 197 -9.66 15.85 11.56
CA GLY A 197 -9.04 14.73 12.30
C GLY A 197 -10.02 13.73 12.93
N TRP A 198 -11.33 13.90 12.72
CA TRP A 198 -12.38 13.07 13.36
C TRP A 198 -12.26 11.58 13.05
N ASN A 199 -11.78 11.22 11.86
CA ASN A 199 -11.62 9.82 11.45
C ASN A 199 -10.19 9.29 11.62
N ALA A 200 -9.22 10.12 11.99
CA ALA A 200 -7.80 9.71 12.04
C ALA A 200 -7.56 8.48 12.92
N TRP A 201 -8.27 8.36 14.05
CA TRP A 201 -8.17 7.19 14.93
C TRP A 201 -8.51 5.87 14.21
N LYS A 202 -9.42 5.89 13.21
CA LYS A 202 -9.77 4.70 12.41
C LYS A 202 -8.61 4.29 11.52
N THR A 203 -7.95 5.26 10.89
CA THR A 203 -6.75 5.04 10.08
C THR A 203 -5.64 4.38 10.91
N TYR A 204 -5.36 4.90 12.09
CA TYR A 204 -4.32 4.34 12.95
C TYR A 204 -4.73 3.00 13.58
N ALA A 205 -5.99 2.84 13.96
CA ALA A 205 -6.51 1.55 14.41
C ALA A 205 -6.31 0.46 13.33
N TYR A 206 -6.59 0.78 12.06
CA TYR A 206 -6.33 -0.10 10.92
C TYR A 206 -4.84 -0.49 10.83
N PHE A 207 -3.92 0.49 10.88
CA PHE A 207 -2.47 0.22 10.85
C PHE A 207 -1.95 -0.53 12.09
N PHE A 208 -2.73 -0.58 13.16
CA PHE A 208 -2.48 -1.40 14.34
C PHE A 208 -3.18 -2.76 14.30
N GLY A 209 -3.84 -3.12 13.19
CA GLY A 209 -4.47 -4.40 12.98
C GLY A 209 -5.83 -4.55 13.67
N ALA A 210 -6.52 -3.43 13.91
CA ALA A 210 -7.93 -3.48 14.30
C ALA A 210 -8.76 -4.14 13.19
N PRO A 211 -9.86 -4.83 13.55
CA PRO A 211 -10.75 -5.42 12.56
C PRO A 211 -11.27 -4.37 11.56
N ALA A 212 -11.18 -4.67 10.27
CA ALA A 212 -11.80 -3.91 9.21
C ALA A 212 -13.12 -4.58 8.79
N ILE A 213 -14.16 -3.79 8.60
CA ILE A 213 -15.45 -4.33 8.11
C ILE A 213 -15.42 -4.33 6.60
N ASN A 214 -15.46 -5.52 6.01
CA ASN A 214 -15.60 -5.66 4.57
C ASN A 214 -16.96 -5.09 4.13
N GLU A 215 -16.94 -4.16 3.17
CA GLU A 215 -18.15 -3.42 2.80
C GLU A 215 -19.20 -4.30 2.12
N ASP A 216 -18.76 -5.30 1.38
CA ASP A 216 -19.68 -6.15 0.60
C ASP A 216 -20.26 -7.29 1.44
N THR A 217 -19.43 -7.95 2.24
CA THR A 217 -19.85 -9.10 3.06
C THR A 217 -20.32 -8.70 4.46
N GLN A 218 -20.06 -7.46 4.90
CA GLN A 218 -20.31 -6.96 6.26
C GLN A 218 -19.62 -7.80 7.36
N ARG A 219 -18.59 -8.57 7.00
CA ARG A 219 -17.79 -9.36 7.94
C ARG A 219 -16.63 -8.55 8.47
N ALA A 220 -16.27 -8.78 9.71
CA ALA A 220 -15.07 -8.23 10.33
C ALA A 220 -13.85 -9.07 9.92
N ILE A 221 -12.93 -8.47 9.17
CA ILE A 221 -11.66 -9.07 8.80
C ILE A 221 -10.65 -8.72 9.88
N ARG A 222 -9.98 -9.73 10.43
CA ARG A 222 -8.92 -9.60 11.44
C ARG A 222 -7.59 -10.02 10.82
N PRO A 223 -6.80 -9.10 10.27
CA PRO A 223 -5.67 -9.43 9.40
C PRO A 223 -4.59 -10.32 10.03
N LEU A 224 -4.48 -10.33 11.36
CA LEU A 224 -3.45 -11.08 12.07
C LEU A 224 -3.89 -12.44 12.59
N ASP A 225 -5.19 -12.78 12.54
CA ASP A 225 -5.70 -14.00 13.19
C ASP A 225 -5.13 -15.28 12.56
N ASP A 226 -5.07 -15.33 11.22
CA ASP A 226 -4.57 -16.50 10.46
C ASP A 226 -3.07 -16.46 10.20
N THR A 227 -2.31 -15.68 10.99
CA THR A 227 -0.85 -15.59 10.85
C THR A 227 -0.13 -16.45 11.89
N SER A 228 1.17 -16.71 11.66
CA SER A 228 1.99 -17.45 12.62
C SER A 228 2.12 -16.72 13.95
N PRO A 229 2.30 -17.44 15.09
CA PRO A 229 2.57 -16.83 16.39
C PRO A 229 3.77 -15.89 16.38
N GLN A 230 4.81 -16.21 15.59
CA GLN A 230 6.00 -15.38 15.43
C GLN A 230 5.68 -14.05 14.76
N LEU A 231 4.85 -14.06 13.72
CA LEU A 231 4.44 -12.83 13.02
C LEU A 231 3.55 -11.97 13.90
N ARG A 232 2.61 -12.56 14.66
CA ARG A 232 1.80 -11.83 15.65
C ARG A 232 2.65 -11.19 16.75
N LYS A 233 3.71 -11.90 17.22
CA LYS A 233 4.68 -11.35 18.18
C LYS A 233 5.44 -10.17 17.56
N ALA A 234 5.95 -10.30 16.34
CA ALA A 234 6.65 -9.24 15.63
C ALA A 234 5.76 -8.01 15.39
N ALA A 235 4.51 -8.21 14.96
CA ALA A 235 3.54 -7.12 14.80
C ALA A 235 3.23 -6.42 16.12
N ARG A 236 3.17 -7.15 17.24
CA ARG A 236 2.97 -6.57 18.57
C ARG A 236 4.18 -5.74 19.01
N GLN A 237 5.39 -6.25 18.84
CA GLN A 237 6.62 -5.52 19.15
C GLN A 237 6.72 -4.24 18.32
N ASP A 238 6.44 -4.32 17.04
CA ASP A 238 6.46 -3.19 16.11
C ASP A 238 5.49 -2.08 16.54
N ARG A 239 4.28 -2.46 17.00
CA ARG A 239 3.31 -1.51 17.56
C ARG A 239 3.81 -0.81 18.83
N TYR A 240 4.52 -1.52 19.71
CA TYR A 240 5.15 -0.90 20.89
C TYR A 240 6.21 0.13 20.49
N TRP A 241 7.01 -0.15 19.45
CA TRP A 241 7.96 0.82 18.93
C TRP A 241 7.28 2.08 18.38
N VAL A 242 6.18 1.91 17.62
CA VAL A 242 5.39 3.05 17.12
C VAL A 242 4.85 3.88 18.27
N VAL A 243 4.21 3.26 19.26
CA VAL A 243 3.69 3.98 20.44
C VAL A 243 4.82 4.65 21.22
N GLY A 244 5.92 3.92 21.46
CA GLY A 244 7.09 4.45 22.16
C GLY A 244 7.68 5.69 21.48
N ALA A 245 7.79 5.68 20.14
CA ALA A 245 8.27 6.84 19.38
C ALA A 245 7.34 8.05 19.53
N HIS A 246 6.01 7.83 19.43
CA HIS A 246 5.02 8.90 19.57
C HIS A 246 4.87 9.43 21.00
N ILE A 247 5.43 8.75 22.00
CA ILE A 247 5.61 9.26 23.37
C ILE A 247 6.97 9.94 23.51
N ALA A 248 8.03 9.32 23.01
CA ALA A 248 9.41 9.82 23.19
C ALA A 248 9.66 11.14 22.44
N MET A 249 9.13 11.28 21.20
CA MET A 249 9.38 12.48 20.40
C MET A 249 8.80 13.77 21.02
N PRO A 250 7.54 13.84 21.49
CA PRO A 250 7.03 15.03 22.17
C PRO A 250 7.74 15.28 23.50
N LEU A 251 8.12 14.23 24.26
CA LEU A 251 8.92 14.40 25.48
C LEU A 251 10.30 14.97 25.20
N LEU A 252 10.95 14.52 24.13
CA LEU A 252 12.23 15.07 23.67
C LEU A 252 12.07 16.54 23.25
N ALA A 253 11.05 16.88 22.49
CA ALA A 253 10.76 18.24 22.08
C ALA A 253 10.53 19.15 23.29
N TYR A 254 9.80 18.66 24.29
CA TYR A 254 9.63 19.37 25.56
C TYR A 254 10.95 19.53 26.34
N ALA A 255 11.74 18.47 26.43
CA ALA A 255 13.03 18.50 27.13
C ALA A 255 14.03 19.50 26.51
N LEU A 256 14.00 19.62 25.17
CA LEU A 256 14.90 20.51 24.43
C LEU A 256 14.50 22.00 24.49
N ALA A 257 13.18 22.28 24.43
CA ALA A 257 12.70 23.67 24.31
C ALA A 257 11.42 23.96 25.12
N GLY A 258 11.15 23.18 26.15
CA GLY A 258 9.99 23.36 27.03
C GLY A 258 8.65 23.27 26.27
N TRP A 259 7.66 23.99 26.75
CA TRP A 259 6.31 24.03 26.12
C TRP A 259 6.35 24.53 24.68
N HIS A 260 7.28 25.43 24.33
CA HIS A 260 7.43 25.89 22.95
C HIS A 260 7.83 24.74 22.02
N GLY A 261 8.83 23.96 22.40
CA GLY A 261 9.25 22.79 21.62
C GLY A 261 8.14 21.76 21.44
N LEU A 262 7.40 21.47 22.52
CA LEU A 262 6.25 20.57 22.45
C LEU A 262 5.18 21.08 21.48
N VAL A 263 4.78 22.36 21.57
CA VAL A 263 3.77 22.95 20.68
C VAL A 263 4.23 22.95 19.24
N VAL A 264 5.50 23.31 18.97
CA VAL A 264 6.06 23.25 17.62
C VAL A 264 6.02 21.82 17.07
N TYR A 265 6.44 20.82 17.85
CA TYR A 265 6.36 19.43 17.44
C TYR A 265 4.92 18.99 17.10
N LEU A 266 3.96 19.33 17.96
CA LEU A 266 2.57 18.97 17.74
C LEU A 266 2.01 19.61 16.46
N VAL A 267 2.29 20.90 16.23
CA VAL A 267 1.78 21.62 15.06
C VAL A 267 2.49 21.20 13.78
N VAL A 268 3.80 20.97 13.81
CA VAL A 268 4.57 20.59 12.62
C VAL A 268 4.32 19.15 12.23
N TRP A 269 4.21 18.25 13.21
CA TRP A 269 4.18 16.80 12.91
C TRP A 269 2.83 16.16 13.13
N ILE A 270 2.21 16.33 14.31
CA ILE A 270 0.98 15.62 14.69
C ILE A 270 -0.25 16.21 14.03
N VAL A 271 -0.39 17.52 13.99
CA VAL A 271 -1.56 18.16 13.34
C VAL A 271 -1.69 17.72 11.89
N PRO A 272 -0.67 17.75 11.01
CA PRO A 272 -0.81 17.28 9.64
C PRO A 272 -1.11 15.77 9.54
N LEU A 273 -0.50 14.93 10.40
CA LEU A 273 -0.80 13.49 10.48
C LEU A 273 -2.28 13.23 10.75
N MET A 274 -2.88 14.00 11.65
CA MET A 274 -4.25 13.80 12.10
C MET A 274 -5.29 14.48 11.18
N THR A 275 -4.88 15.45 10.38
CA THR A 275 -5.76 16.31 9.58
C THR A 275 -5.49 16.21 8.08
N THR A 276 -4.51 16.91 7.54
CA THR A 276 -4.28 17.06 6.08
C THR A 276 -3.85 15.76 5.40
N LEU A 277 -3.16 14.86 6.07
CA LEU A 277 -2.83 13.53 5.55
C LEU A 277 -4.09 12.68 5.33
N GLN A 278 -5.09 12.75 6.20
CA GLN A 278 -6.25 11.87 6.20
C GLN A 278 -7.11 11.97 4.92
N PRO A 279 -7.51 13.16 4.44
CA PRO A 279 -8.24 13.29 3.19
C PRO A 279 -7.39 12.89 1.98
N ILE A 280 -6.06 13.08 2.02
CA ILE A 280 -5.15 12.64 0.95
C ILE A 280 -5.17 11.12 0.85
N LEU A 281 -5.01 10.40 1.95
CA LEU A 281 -5.08 8.92 1.99
C LEU A 281 -6.42 8.41 1.48
N ARG A 282 -7.54 9.03 1.91
CA ARG A 282 -8.87 8.64 1.43
C ARG A 282 -9.04 8.88 -0.06
N LEU A 283 -8.72 10.09 -0.54
CA LEU A 283 -8.86 10.42 -1.97
C LEU A 283 -8.00 9.51 -2.83
N ARG A 284 -6.76 9.24 -2.40
CA ARG A 284 -5.89 8.29 -3.07
C ARG A 284 -6.55 6.91 -3.17
N ALA A 285 -6.96 6.33 -2.05
CA ALA A 285 -7.55 4.99 -2.02
C ALA A 285 -8.80 4.87 -2.90
N VAL A 286 -9.70 5.86 -2.87
CA VAL A 286 -10.90 5.83 -3.74
C VAL A 286 -10.58 6.15 -5.20
N CYS A 287 -9.50 6.87 -5.50
CA CYS A 287 -9.03 7.06 -6.87
C CYS A 287 -8.36 5.79 -7.42
N GLU A 288 -7.76 4.99 -6.59
CA GLU A 288 -7.09 3.74 -6.97
C GLU A 288 -8.09 2.58 -7.16
N HIS A 289 -9.12 2.51 -6.32
CA HIS A 289 -10.05 1.37 -6.29
C HIS A 289 -11.53 1.75 -6.34
N GLY A 290 -11.92 2.99 -6.00
CA GLY A 290 -13.33 3.37 -5.94
C GLY A 290 -13.96 3.56 -7.31
N ALA A 291 -15.23 3.17 -7.45
CA ALA A 291 -16.03 3.37 -8.66
C ALA A 291 -15.36 2.80 -9.94
N VAL A 292 -14.72 1.64 -9.81
CA VAL A 292 -14.12 0.91 -10.93
C VAL A 292 -15.18 0.28 -11.82
N SER A 293 -14.82 -0.08 -13.05
CA SER A 293 -15.77 -0.56 -14.06
C SER A 293 -16.27 -1.98 -13.79
N ASP A 294 -15.39 -2.84 -13.28
CA ASP A 294 -15.69 -4.24 -12.99
C ASP A 294 -14.73 -4.75 -11.90
N LEU A 295 -15.17 -5.74 -11.11
CA LEU A 295 -14.40 -6.34 -10.01
C LEU A 295 -13.76 -7.68 -10.39
N SER A 296 -13.96 -8.14 -11.61
CA SER A 296 -13.58 -9.49 -12.06
C SER A 296 -12.08 -9.64 -12.36
N SER A 297 -11.34 -8.54 -12.53
CA SER A 297 -9.93 -8.57 -12.92
C SER A 297 -9.17 -7.41 -12.26
N PRO A 298 -7.87 -7.54 -11.90
CA PRO A 298 -7.03 -6.42 -11.49
C PRO A 298 -6.97 -5.30 -12.53
N LEU A 299 -7.10 -5.62 -13.82
CA LEU A 299 -7.13 -4.62 -14.90
C LEU A 299 -8.31 -3.65 -14.78
N THR A 300 -9.40 -4.09 -14.18
CA THR A 300 -10.65 -3.34 -14.04
C THR A 300 -10.99 -2.99 -12.59
N ALA A 301 -10.38 -3.67 -11.61
CA ALA A 301 -10.60 -3.49 -10.18
C ALA A 301 -9.55 -2.58 -9.49
N ALA A 302 -8.40 -2.33 -10.14
CA ALA A 302 -7.42 -1.34 -9.74
C ALA A 302 -7.24 -0.32 -10.86
N ARG A 303 -6.93 0.92 -10.50
CA ARG A 303 -6.84 2.02 -11.48
C ARG A 303 -5.48 2.67 -11.47
N SER A 304 -4.93 2.92 -12.67
CA SER A 304 -3.82 3.81 -12.88
C SER A 304 -4.29 5.19 -13.31
N ASN A 305 -3.86 6.21 -12.58
CA ASN A 305 -4.26 7.59 -12.78
C ASN A 305 -3.16 8.35 -13.51
N ARG A 306 -3.47 9.01 -14.63
CA ARG A 306 -2.49 9.80 -15.38
C ARG A 306 -2.11 11.06 -14.60
N THR A 307 -0.82 11.23 -14.34
CA THR A 307 -0.25 12.40 -13.64
C THR A 307 0.40 13.41 -14.59
N PHE A 308 0.23 13.23 -15.89
CA PHE A 308 0.79 14.07 -16.96
C PHE A 308 -0.28 14.40 -18.01
N GLY A 309 0.12 15.14 -19.05
CA GLY A 309 -0.78 15.54 -20.14
C GLY A 309 -1.37 16.93 -19.92
N ASN A 310 -2.18 17.11 -18.90
CA ASN A 310 -2.83 18.38 -18.57
C ASN A 310 -2.42 18.90 -17.18
N TRP A 311 -2.67 20.20 -16.90
CA TRP A 311 -2.29 20.80 -15.63
C TRP A 311 -3.04 20.21 -14.40
N PRO A 312 -4.36 19.87 -14.46
CA PRO A 312 -5.01 19.24 -13.32
C PRO A 312 -4.39 17.90 -12.95
N ASN A 313 -4.03 17.06 -13.93
CA ASN A 313 -3.34 15.81 -13.68
C ASN A 313 -1.99 16.03 -12.98
N ARG A 314 -1.22 17.05 -13.39
CA ARG A 314 0.09 17.35 -12.78
C ARG A 314 -0.07 17.81 -11.34
N VAL A 315 -0.96 18.75 -11.05
CA VAL A 315 -1.17 19.29 -9.70
C VAL A 315 -1.75 18.24 -8.77
N LEU A 316 -2.85 17.59 -9.18
CA LEU A 316 -3.46 16.54 -8.37
C LEU A 316 -2.56 15.32 -8.23
N GLY A 317 -1.80 15.00 -9.26
CA GLY A 317 -0.80 13.93 -9.24
C GLY A 317 0.30 14.18 -8.22
N ALA A 318 0.81 15.40 -8.12
CA ALA A 318 1.84 15.77 -7.15
C ALA A 318 1.34 15.63 -5.68
N VAL A 319 0.03 15.86 -5.46
CA VAL A 319 -0.58 15.75 -4.13
C VAL A 319 -0.95 14.31 -3.79
N LEU A 320 -1.59 13.60 -4.73
CA LEU A 320 -2.22 12.30 -4.46
C LEU A 320 -1.31 11.11 -4.78
N PHE A 321 -0.35 11.26 -5.70
CA PHE A 321 0.40 10.13 -6.24
C PHE A 321 1.92 10.37 -6.32
N PRO A 322 2.60 10.65 -5.18
CA PRO A 322 4.05 10.76 -5.16
C PRO A 322 4.69 9.41 -5.52
N HIS A 323 5.95 9.44 -5.94
CA HIS A 323 6.76 8.24 -6.19
C HIS A 323 6.10 7.24 -7.15
N HIS A 324 5.45 7.71 -8.22
CA HIS A 324 4.82 6.88 -9.24
C HIS A 324 3.75 5.89 -8.75
N VAL A 325 3.19 6.08 -7.53
CA VAL A 325 2.11 5.23 -7.02
C VAL A 325 0.82 5.34 -7.84
N ASN A 326 0.75 6.32 -8.74
CA ASN A 326 -0.33 6.47 -9.73
C ASN A 326 -0.46 5.27 -10.69
N TYR A 327 0.59 4.48 -10.88
CA TYR A 327 0.58 3.23 -11.66
C TYR A 327 0.11 2.05 -10.79
N HIS A 328 -1.01 2.23 -10.13
CA HIS A 328 -1.48 1.32 -9.09
C HIS A 328 -2.02 -0.01 -9.65
N LEU A 329 -2.60 0.01 -10.86
CA LEU A 329 -2.99 -1.19 -11.59
C LEU A 329 -1.76 -2.08 -11.89
N GLU A 330 -0.69 -1.49 -12.41
CA GLU A 330 0.57 -2.19 -12.70
C GLU A 330 1.20 -2.74 -11.43
N HIS A 331 1.10 -2.00 -10.33
CA HIS A 331 1.57 -2.44 -9.02
C HIS A 331 0.79 -3.67 -8.53
N HIS A 332 -0.54 -3.72 -8.70
CA HIS A 332 -1.34 -4.91 -8.40
C HIS A 332 -1.01 -6.12 -9.27
N LEU A 333 -0.68 -5.89 -10.55
CA LEU A 333 -0.25 -6.98 -11.44
C LEU A 333 1.14 -7.51 -11.07
N TYR A 334 2.07 -6.63 -10.74
CA TYR A 334 3.47 -6.93 -10.51
C TYR A 334 4.03 -6.23 -9.26
N PRO A 335 3.61 -6.63 -8.06
CA PRO A 335 4.01 -5.94 -6.81
C PRO A 335 5.51 -6.09 -6.47
N ALA A 336 6.23 -6.90 -7.23
CA ALA A 336 7.68 -7.02 -7.15
C ALA A 336 8.44 -5.90 -7.90
N VAL A 337 7.75 -5.05 -8.66
CA VAL A 337 8.36 -3.95 -9.41
C VAL A 337 8.42 -2.71 -8.54
N PRO A 338 9.61 -2.13 -8.26
CA PRO A 338 9.73 -0.91 -7.46
C PRO A 338 9.13 0.29 -8.20
N HIS A 339 8.69 1.28 -7.44
CA HIS A 339 7.93 2.45 -7.93
C HIS A 339 8.58 3.16 -9.13
N TYR A 340 9.90 3.28 -9.15
CA TYR A 340 10.63 3.98 -10.22
C TYR A 340 10.69 3.22 -11.56
N HIS A 341 10.33 1.94 -11.58
CA HIS A 341 10.20 1.13 -12.80
C HIS A 341 8.75 1.00 -13.29
N LEU A 342 7.74 1.36 -12.49
CA LEU A 342 6.34 1.30 -12.89
C LEU A 342 6.03 2.09 -14.16
N PRO A 343 6.59 3.30 -14.42
CA PRO A 343 6.36 4.01 -15.68
C PRO A 343 6.88 3.24 -16.91
N ALA A 344 7.98 2.52 -16.78
CA ALA A 344 8.54 1.73 -17.87
C ALA A 344 7.73 0.43 -18.07
N LEU A 345 7.29 -0.21 -16.98
CA LEU A 345 6.40 -1.36 -17.01
C LEU A 345 5.07 -1.01 -17.70
N HIS A 346 4.45 0.14 -17.35
CA HIS A 346 3.23 0.63 -17.99
C HIS A 346 3.37 0.69 -19.51
N ARG A 347 4.46 1.32 -20.01
CA ARG A 347 4.72 1.40 -21.45
C ARG A 347 4.89 0.02 -22.09
N ALA A 348 5.56 -0.91 -21.42
CA ALA A 348 5.75 -2.28 -21.93
C ALA A 348 4.42 -3.05 -22.01
N LEU A 349 3.53 -2.90 -21.00
CA LEU A 349 2.20 -3.50 -21.02
C LEU A 349 1.30 -2.86 -22.07
N GLN A 350 1.36 -1.54 -22.24
CA GLN A 350 0.61 -0.82 -23.25
C GLN A 350 1.02 -1.24 -24.66
N ALA A 351 2.32 -1.36 -24.94
CA ALA A 351 2.84 -1.81 -26.23
C ALA A 351 2.39 -3.23 -26.61
N ARG A 352 1.98 -4.04 -25.63
CA ARG A 352 1.45 -5.40 -25.83
C ARG A 352 -0.08 -5.46 -25.86
N GLY A 353 -0.78 -4.34 -25.79
CA GLY A 353 -2.24 -4.30 -25.73
C GLY A 353 -2.85 -4.80 -24.42
N VAL A 354 -2.04 -5.12 -23.39
CA VAL A 354 -2.54 -5.65 -22.10
C VAL A 354 -3.44 -4.66 -21.38
N LEU A 355 -3.20 -3.36 -21.58
CA LEU A 355 -3.96 -2.29 -20.95
C LEU A 355 -5.18 -1.85 -21.77
N GLU A 356 -5.52 -2.54 -22.87
CA GLU A 356 -6.75 -2.27 -23.62
C GLU A 356 -7.97 -2.60 -22.76
N GLY A 357 -8.86 -1.62 -22.58
CA GLY A 357 -10.02 -1.75 -21.70
C GLY A 357 -9.73 -1.70 -20.20
N ALA A 358 -8.46 -1.54 -19.81
CA ALA A 358 -8.08 -1.41 -18.40
C ALA A 358 -8.47 -0.04 -17.81
N GLU A 359 -8.53 0.03 -16.48
CA GLU A 359 -8.81 1.25 -15.71
C GLU A 359 -7.59 2.22 -15.72
N VAL A 360 -7.31 2.83 -16.87
CA VAL A 360 -6.28 3.88 -17.03
C VAL A 360 -6.96 5.20 -17.38
N ARG A 361 -7.01 6.15 -16.43
CA ARG A 361 -7.84 7.36 -16.52
C ARG A 361 -7.10 8.63 -16.13
N ASP A 362 -7.65 9.77 -16.54
CA ASP A 362 -7.24 11.07 -16.02
C ASP A 362 -7.81 11.30 -14.61
N ILE A 363 -7.06 11.97 -13.73
CA ILE A 363 -7.47 12.21 -12.35
C ILE A 363 -8.82 12.95 -12.27
N PRO A 364 -9.09 14.02 -13.06
CA PRO A 364 -10.40 14.66 -13.04
C PRO A 364 -11.56 13.76 -13.48
N GLU A 365 -11.32 12.81 -14.38
CA GLU A 365 -12.31 11.80 -14.77
C GLU A 365 -12.60 10.85 -13.60
N THR A 366 -11.55 10.33 -12.98
CA THR A 366 -11.64 9.48 -11.78
C THR A 366 -12.42 10.18 -10.67
N LEU A 367 -12.10 11.45 -10.37
CA LEU A 367 -12.84 12.22 -9.36
C LEU A 367 -14.31 12.38 -9.71
N ARG A 368 -14.65 12.66 -10.98
CA ARG A 368 -16.07 12.71 -11.39
C ARG A 368 -16.78 11.38 -11.15
N MET A 369 -16.12 10.25 -11.38
CA MET A 369 -16.69 8.91 -11.14
C MET A 369 -16.91 8.64 -9.65
N VAL A 370 -15.94 8.93 -8.78
CA VAL A 370 -16.04 8.66 -7.33
C VAL A 370 -17.01 9.59 -6.61
N PHE A 371 -17.22 10.81 -7.15
CA PHE A 371 -18.22 11.77 -6.67
C PHE A 371 -19.61 11.57 -7.28
N ALA A 372 -19.77 10.64 -8.22
CA ALA A 372 -21.06 10.41 -8.89
C ALA A 372 -22.15 9.96 -7.89
N PRO A 373 -23.43 10.14 -8.22
CA PRO A 373 -24.53 9.62 -7.44
C PRO A 373 -24.38 8.09 -7.22
N ARG A 374 -24.87 7.63 -6.07
CA ARG A 374 -24.90 6.19 -5.77
C ARG A 374 -25.75 5.48 -6.82
N LYS A 375 -25.21 4.44 -7.47
CA LYS A 375 -25.99 3.58 -8.35
C LYS A 375 -27.06 2.86 -7.50
N PRO A 376 -28.33 2.75 -7.98
CA PRO A 376 -29.32 1.92 -7.31
C PRO A 376 -28.76 0.50 -7.18
N LYS A 377 -28.94 -0.14 -6.02
CA LYS A 377 -28.68 -1.58 -5.91
C LYS A 377 -29.71 -2.23 -6.84
N VAL A 378 -29.25 -2.85 -7.90
CA VAL A 378 -30.10 -3.77 -8.68
C VAL A 378 -30.55 -4.84 -7.70
N ALA A 379 -31.85 -4.93 -7.43
CA ALA A 379 -32.40 -5.95 -6.57
C ALA A 379 -32.00 -7.30 -7.17
N ALA A 380 -31.21 -8.10 -6.44
CA ALA A 380 -30.95 -9.48 -6.78
C ALA A 380 -32.28 -10.22 -6.63
N GLY A 381 -33.11 -10.28 -7.69
CA GLY A 381 -34.44 -10.89 -7.60
C GLY A 381 -35.33 -10.73 -8.80
N ALA A 382 -34.80 -10.49 -10.00
CA ALA A 382 -35.64 -10.48 -11.21
C ALA A 382 -34.99 -11.26 -12.37
N ALA A 383 -34.48 -12.45 -12.05
CA ALA A 383 -34.10 -13.42 -13.06
C ALA A 383 -34.52 -14.81 -12.54
N HIS A 384 -35.83 -15.09 -12.60
CA HIS A 384 -36.45 -16.43 -12.66
C HIS A 384 -37.95 -16.25 -12.52
N VAL A 385 -38.63 -15.95 -13.64
CA VAL A 385 -39.96 -16.44 -13.95
C VAL A 385 -39.92 -16.84 -15.42
#